data_fdcc1092dbb659ec7a9612f49e0ac408
#
_entry.id   fdcc1092dbb659ec7a9612f49e0ac408
#
_cell.length_a   1.000
_cell.length_b   1.000
_cell.length_c   1.000
_cell.angle_alpha   90.00
_cell.angle_beta   90.00
_cell.angle_gamma   90.00
#
_symmetry.space_group_name_H-M   'P 1'
#
loop_
_entity.id
_entity.type
_entity.pdbx_description
1 polymer ?
#
loop_
_entity_poly.entity_id
_entity_poly.type
_entity_poly.pdbx_seq_one_letter_code
_entity_poly.pdbx_strand_id
1 'polypeptide(L)'
;MTICSFWGITKNKYKDGKFDTELYLRKLLRWADENPEKNASQIGPSTSKALDLLRAGKSYVESGKYGTMNGSAMKASPLGILHDYHDIKGLVDDVCKLCLPTHNTSIAIAGASVIATLSSYALRHEYNEGEIWSLAKRAIEEGMKHGNQLPSASLSKRIDLIRQDITTLSEKEVLEKLEIVYGVGFETIETIPAVLAMIILSKGNLMKSAQLSAYILQGIVIRLVLYPLLSVAHFIQNLIV
;
A
#
# COMPACT_ATOMS: atom_id res chain seq x y z
N MET A 1 5.97 9.01 7.45
CA MET A 1 6.04 8.72 6.00
C MET A 1 4.71 8.95 5.29
N THR A 2 3.59 8.39 5.73
CA THR A 2 2.25 8.62 5.16
C THR A 2 1.84 10.10 5.19
N ILE A 3 2.17 10.83 6.26
CA ILE A 3 1.92 12.28 6.38
C ILE A 3 2.72 13.06 5.34
N CYS A 4 3.97 12.68 5.04
CA CYS A 4 4.78 13.34 4.01
C CYS A 4 4.21 13.12 2.61
N SER A 5 3.67 11.92 2.33
CA SER A 5 2.93 11.66 1.09
C SER A 5 1.67 12.52 1.03
N PHE A 6 0.91 12.62 2.11
CA PHE A 6 -0.30 13.46 2.18
C PHE A 6 0.03 14.94 1.90
N TRP A 7 1.06 15.51 2.53
CA TRP A 7 1.50 16.89 2.30
C TRP A 7 2.11 17.11 0.90
N GLY A 8 2.85 16.12 0.38
CA GLY A 8 3.37 16.16 -0.99
C GLY A 8 2.24 16.17 -2.03
N ILE A 9 1.17 15.46 -1.72
CA ILE A 9 0.02 15.28 -2.58
C ILE A 9 -0.93 16.49 -2.52
N THR A 10 -1.23 17.03 -1.34
CA THR A 10 -2.34 17.98 -1.16
C THR A 10 -2.04 19.44 -1.50
N LYS A 11 -0.80 19.90 -1.33
CA LYS A 11 -0.50 21.35 -1.51
C LYS A 11 -0.14 21.80 -2.93
N ASN A 12 0.30 20.89 -3.82
CA ASN A 12 0.83 21.32 -5.12
C ASN A 12 0.34 20.51 -6.34
N LYS A 13 -0.45 19.48 -6.13
CA LYS A 13 -0.87 18.58 -7.22
C LYS A 13 -1.89 19.19 -8.16
N TYR A 14 -2.66 20.15 -7.70
CA TYR A 14 -3.87 20.56 -8.41
C TYR A 14 -3.73 21.77 -9.33
N LYS A 15 -2.51 22.24 -9.60
CA LYS A 15 -2.36 23.21 -10.70
C LYS A 15 -2.65 22.59 -12.07
N ASP A 16 -2.29 21.29 -12.26
CA ASP A 16 -2.46 20.57 -13.53
C ASP A 16 -2.98 19.12 -13.39
N GLY A 17 -3.51 18.72 -12.24
CA GLY A 17 -4.11 17.40 -12.03
C GLY A 17 -3.15 16.21 -12.00
N LYS A 18 -1.83 16.41 -11.98
CA LYS A 18 -0.83 15.33 -12.03
C LYS A 18 0.03 15.26 -10.79
N PHE A 19 0.45 14.03 -10.40
CA PHE A 19 1.39 13.82 -9.28
C PHE A 19 2.80 14.28 -9.66
N ASP A 20 3.41 15.12 -8.81
CA ASP A 20 4.78 15.63 -8.99
C ASP A 20 5.77 14.80 -8.17
N THR A 21 6.48 13.89 -8.84
CA THR A 21 7.50 13.03 -8.25
C THR A 21 8.66 13.81 -7.65
N GLU A 22 9.12 14.89 -8.29
CA GLU A 22 10.26 15.67 -7.80
C GLU A 22 9.92 16.45 -6.54
N LEU A 23 8.73 17.03 -6.49
CA LEU A 23 8.25 17.70 -5.29
C LEU A 23 8.09 16.71 -4.13
N TYR A 24 7.51 15.54 -4.41
CA TYR A 24 7.40 14.47 -3.42
C TYR A 24 8.77 14.06 -2.89
N LEU A 25 9.74 13.84 -3.79
CA LEU A 25 11.11 13.46 -3.45
C LEU A 25 11.80 14.50 -2.57
N ARG A 26 11.72 15.78 -2.93
CA ARG A 26 12.29 16.86 -2.11
C ARG A 26 11.71 16.86 -0.69
N LYS A 27 10.42 16.62 -0.55
CA LYS A 27 9.78 16.56 0.77
C LYS A 27 10.15 15.31 1.55
N LEU A 28 10.31 14.17 0.87
CA LEU A 28 10.75 12.92 1.49
C LEU A 28 12.18 13.04 2.04
N LEU A 29 13.10 13.59 1.23
CA LEU A 29 14.48 13.84 1.64
C LEU A 29 14.54 14.81 2.81
N ARG A 30 13.86 15.96 2.71
CA ARG A 30 13.78 16.93 3.78
C ARG A 30 13.27 16.31 5.09
N TRP A 31 12.17 15.55 5.05
CA TRP A 31 11.64 14.86 6.22
C TRP A 31 12.64 13.86 6.81
N ALA A 32 13.35 13.09 5.96
CA ALA A 32 14.35 12.14 6.44
C ALA A 32 15.51 12.84 7.16
N ASP A 33 15.88 14.05 6.72
CA ASP A 33 17.04 14.80 7.22
C ASP A 33 16.69 15.74 8.40
N GLU A 34 15.42 16.13 8.59
CA GLU A 34 14.99 17.01 9.69
C GLU A 34 15.22 16.42 11.10
N ASN A 35 15.03 15.09 11.25
CA ASN A 35 15.23 14.36 12.51
C ASN A 35 15.76 12.95 12.21
N PRO A 36 17.04 12.81 11.84
CA PRO A 36 17.58 11.55 11.31
C PRO A 36 17.40 10.37 12.27
N GLU A 37 17.71 10.55 13.55
CA GLU A 37 17.62 9.49 14.55
C GLU A 37 16.18 9.00 14.75
N LYS A 38 15.24 9.94 14.90
CA LYS A 38 13.82 9.62 15.07
C LYS A 38 13.21 9.02 13.80
N ASN A 39 13.58 9.56 12.64
CA ASN A 39 12.99 9.16 11.37
C ASN A 39 13.59 7.87 10.84
N ALA A 40 14.86 7.55 11.18
CA ALA A 40 15.50 6.28 10.83
C ALA A 40 14.70 5.06 11.31
N SER A 41 14.13 5.12 12.51
CA SER A 41 13.30 4.03 13.04
C SER A 41 11.96 3.82 12.29
N GLN A 42 11.55 4.81 11.47
CA GLN A 42 10.30 4.78 10.69
C GLN A 42 10.55 4.51 9.20
N ILE A 43 11.81 4.39 8.79
CA ILE A 43 12.22 4.16 7.41
C ILE A 43 12.57 2.69 7.21
N GLY A 44 11.79 2.00 6.38
CA GLY A 44 12.08 0.60 6.03
C GLY A 44 13.32 0.46 5.13
N PRO A 45 13.90 -0.75 5.05
CA PRO A 45 15.18 -1.00 4.34
C PRO A 45 15.19 -0.54 2.88
N SER A 46 14.12 -0.81 2.12
CA SER A 46 14.03 -0.37 0.71
C SER A 46 14.08 1.16 0.58
N THR A 47 13.38 1.89 1.46
CA THR A 47 13.41 3.35 1.46
C THR A 47 14.76 3.88 1.90
N SER A 48 15.38 3.32 2.94
CA SER A 48 16.72 3.72 3.40
C SER A 48 17.75 3.60 2.29
N LYS A 49 17.82 2.42 1.66
CA LYS A 49 18.74 2.18 0.54
C LYS A 49 18.50 3.14 -0.63
N ALA A 50 17.24 3.44 -0.94
CA ALA A 50 16.93 4.39 -2.00
C ALA A 50 17.35 5.82 -1.65
N LEU A 51 17.15 6.27 -0.41
CA LEU A 51 17.62 7.59 0.04
C LEU A 51 19.15 7.72 -0.02
N ASP A 52 19.89 6.68 0.32
CA ASP A 52 21.35 6.67 0.23
C ASP A 52 21.81 6.79 -1.21
N LEU A 53 21.18 6.08 -2.15
CA LEU A 53 21.45 6.20 -3.58
C LEU A 53 21.16 7.60 -4.11
N LEU A 54 20.04 8.21 -3.68
CA LEU A 54 19.67 9.57 -4.06
C LEU A 54 20.67 10.61 -3.53
N ARG A 55 21.12 10.47 -2.28
CA ARG A 55 22.19 11.31 -1.70
C ARG A 55 23.52 11.15 -2.42
N ALA A 56 23.79 9.95 -2.96
CA ALA A 56 24.93 9.67 -3.81
C ALA A 56 24.79 10.17 -5.27
N GLY A 57 23.71 10.92 -5.58
CA GLY A 57 23.47 11.52 -6.89
C GLY A 57 22.87 10.58 -7.95
N LYS A 58 22.38 9.40 -7.56
CA LYS A 58 21.65 8.54 -8.49
C LYS A 58 20.27 9.13 -8.80
N SER A 59 19.77 8.85 -10.02
CA SER A 59 18.43 9.28 -10.41
C SER A 59 17.37 8.57 -9.58
N TYR A 60 16.22 9.22 -9.39
CA TYR A 60 15.08 8.62 -8.66
C TYR A 60 14.46 7.43 -9.41
N VAL A 61 14.72 7.28 -10.70
CA VAL A 61 14.31 6.10 -11.47
C VAL A 61 15.16 4.88 -11.09
N GLU A 62 16.44 5.10 -10.79
CA GLU A 62 17.38 4.04 -10.42
C GLU A 62 17.30 3.70 -8.93
N SER A 63 17.09 4.69 -8.06
CA SER A 63 17.15 4.49 -6.61
C SER A 63 16.09 3.51 -6.11
N GLY A 64 14.87 3.50 -6.69
CA GLY A 64 13.79 2.60 -6.35
C GLY A 64 13.81 1.23 -7.03
N LYS A 65 14.77 0.95 -7.91
CA LYS A 65 14.77 -0.18 -8.85
C LYS A 65 14.62 -1.58 -8.22
N TYR A 66 15.00 -1.73 -6.96
CA TYR A 66 14.98 -3.02 -6.26
C TYR A 66 14.08 -3.04 -5.02
N GLY A 67 13.24 -2.03 -4.82
CA GLY A 67 12.35 -1.94 -3.67
C GLY A 67 11.12 -2.84 -3.84
N THR A 68 11.04 -3.93 -3.09
CA THR A 68 9.95 -4.91 -3.12
C THR A 68 9.06 -4.88 -1.88
N MET A 69 9.49 -4.14 -0.85
CA MET A 69 8.81 -4.07 0.44
C MET A 69 7.52 -3.22 0.40
N ASN A 70 6.70 -3.37 1.40
CA ASN A 70 5.38 -2.74 1.52
C ASN A 70 5.38 -1.22 1.77
N GLY A 71 6.55 -0.58 1.84
CA GLY A 71 6.66 0.86 2.08
C GLY A 71 5.95 1.73 1.02
N SER A 72 5.75 1.22 -0.19
CA SER A 72 4.90 1.85 -1.21
C SER A 72 3.42 1.78 -0.82
N ALA A 73 2.95 0.62 -0.39
CA ALA A 73 1.57 0.41 0.03
C ALA A 73 1.21 1.28 1.24
N MET A 74 2.12 1.41 2.22
CA MET A 74 1.93 2.25 3.41
C MET A 74 1.65 3.73 3.10
N LYS A 75 2.05 4.23 1.95
CA LYS A 75 1.94 5.64 1.56
C LYS A 75 0.94 5.89 0.43
N ALA A 76 0.28 4.85 -0.09
CA ALA A 76 -0.57 4.94 -1.27
C ALA A 76 -2.01 5.40 -1.00
N SER A 77 -2.56 5.20 0.22
CA SER A 77 -3.94 5.57 0.56
C SER A 77 -4.32 7.00 0.20
N PRO A 78 -3.47 8.04 0.38
CA PRO A 78 -3.80 9.40 -0.02
C PRO A 78 -4.10 9.56 -1.51
N LEU A 79 -3.52 8.73 -2.39
CA LEU A 79 -3.86 8.76 -3.82
C LEU A 79 -5.28 8.27 -4.07
N GLY A 80 -5.76 7.29 -3.27
CA GLY A 80 -7.15 6.83 -3.33
C GLY A 80 -8.18 7.90 -2.98
N ILE A 81 -7.81 8.90 -2.15
CA ILE A 81 -8.70 10.04 -1.85
C ILE A 81 -8.88 10.92 -3.09
N LEU A 82 -7.82 11.05 -3.88
CA LEU A 82 -7.74 11.98 -5.01
C LEU A 82 -8.25 11.41 -6.33
N HIS A 83 -8.35 10.09 -6.42
CA HIS A 83 -8.80 9.39 -7.63
C HIS A 83 -10.13 8.69 -7.41
N ASP A 84 -10.88 8.53 -8.47
CA ASP A 84 -12.02 7.63 -8.52
C ASP A 84 -11.50 6.20 -8.81
N TYR A 85 -11.96 5.22 -8.03
CA TYR A 85 -11.58 3.81 -8.21
C TYR A 85 -12.05 3.21 -9.54
N HIS A 86 -12.96 3.86 -10.26
CA HIS A 86 -13.33 3.47 -11.61
C HIS A 86 -12.23 3.77 -12.64
N ASP A 87 -11.46 4.85 -12.44
CA ASP A 87 -10.28 5.16 -13.25
C ASP A 87 -9.02 4.53 -12.66
N ILE A 88 -8.98 3.19 -12.66
CA ILE A 88 -7.83 2.43 -12.14
C ILE A 88 -6.53 2.82 -12.87
N LYS A 89 -6.59 3.07 -14.17
CA LYS A 89 -5.39 3.42 -14.95
C LYS A 89 -4.79 4.74 -14.51
N GLY A 90 -5.58 5.80 -14.43
CA GLY A 90 -5.12 7.12 -13.96
C GLY A 90 -4.62 7.08 -12.51
N LEU A 91 -5.27 6.29 -11.66
CA LEU A 91 -4.84 6.06 -10.28
C LEU A 91 -3.48 5.35 -10.24
N VAL A 92 -3.29 4.27 -11.01
CA VAL A 92 -2.04 3.50 -11.07
C VAL A 92 -0.91 4.31 -11.67
N ASP A 93 -1.15 5.15 -12.66
CA ASP A 93 -0.14 6.07 -13.21
C ASP A 93 0.44 6.99 -12.13
N ASP A 94 -0.39 7.50 -11.21
CA ASP A 94 0.09 8.31 -10.09
C ASP A 94 0.75 7.46 -8.98
N VAL A 95 0.29 6.24 -8.74
CA VAL A 95 0.95 5.28 -7.86
C VAL A 95 2.36 4.95 -8.38
N CYS A 96 2.54 4.77 -9.68
CA CYS A 96 3.86 4.57 -10.29
C CYS A 96 4.80 5.73 -9.96
N LYS A 97 4.36 6.97 -10.14
CA LYS A 97 5.14 8.17 -9.83
C LYS A 97 5.50 8.26 -8.35
N LEU A 98 4.59 7.88 -7.45
CA LEU A 98 4.84 7.79 -6.01
C LEU A 98 5.90 6.72 -5.68
N CYS A 99 5.89 5.60 -6.40
CA CYS A 99 6.77 4.47 -6.16
C CYS A 99 8.19 4.67 -6.74
N LEU A 100 8.32 5.42 -7.84
CA LEU A 100 9.58 5.59 -8.58
C LEU A 100 10.82 5.78 -7.69
N PRO A 101 10.83 6.71 -6.70
CA PRO A 101 12.04 6.99 -5.95
C PRO A 101 12.51 5.87 -5.02
N THR A 102 11.60 5.00 -4.55
CA THR A 102 11.91 4.05 -3.46
C THR A 102 11.48 2.61 -3.71
N HIS A 103 10.49 2.38 -4.57
CA HIS A 103 9.84 1.09 -4.77
C HIS A 103 9.42 0.87 -6.23
N ASN A 104 10.33 1.15 -7.15
CA ASN A 104 10.07 1.06 -8.59
C ASN A 104 10.14 -0.39 -9.09
N THR A 105 9.35 -1.28 -8.51
CA THR A 105 9.20 -2.69 -8.92
C THR A 105 7.75 -3.02 -9.18
N SER A 106 7.48 -3.92 -10.12
CA SER A 106 6.11 -4.28 -10.50
C SER A 106 5.29 -4.77 -9.32
N ILE A 107 5.90 -5.60 -8.44
CA ILE A 107 5.22 -6.14 -7.26
C ILE A 107 4.85 -5.03 -6.26
N ALA A 108 5.74 -4.07 -6.00
CA ALA A 108 5.49 -2.99 -5.05
C ALA A 108 4.47 -1.98 -5.59
N ILE A 109 4.52 -1.69 -6.89
CA ILE A 109 3.53 -0.84 -7.57
C ILE A 109 2.16 -1.52 -7.54
N ALA A 110 2.07 -2.81 -7.86
CA ALA A 110 0.82 -3.56 -7.80
C ALA A 110 0.20 -3.55 -6.40
N GLY A 111 1.00 -3.80 -5.36
CA GLY A 111 0.53 -3.74 -3.97
C GLY A 111 0.06 -2.36 -3.55
N ALA A 112 0.80 -1.31 -3.93
CA ALA A 112 0.40 0.08 -3.67
C ALA A 112 -0.90 0.46 -4.41
N SER A 113 -1.06 -0.05 -5.64
CA SER A 113 -2.28 0.15 -6.45
C SER A 113 -3.51 -0.48 -5.79
N VAL A 114 -3.38 -1.68 -5.20
CA VAL A 114 -4.46 -2.31 -4.42
C VAL A 114 -4.88 -1.38 -3.28
N ILE A 115 -3.93 -0.90 -2.48
CA ILE A 115 -4.25 -0.05 -1.32
C ILE A 115 -4.88 1.27 -1.75
N ALA A 116 -4.37 1.93 -2.78
CA ALA A 116 -4.95 3.18 -3.29
C ALA A 116 -6.37 2.96 -3.84
N THR A 117 -6.59 1.91 -4.64
CA THR A 117 -7.89 1.59 -5.22
C THR A 117 -8.92 1.25 -4.14
N LEU A 118 -8.56 0.42 -3.16
CA LEU A 118 -9.45 0.07 -2.06
C LEU A 118 -9.70 1.26 -1.12
N SER A 119 -8.74 2.17 -0.93
CA SER A 119 -8.97 3.43 -0.22
C SER A 119 -9.99 4.30 -0.93
N SER A 120 -9.90 4.41 -2.26
CA SER A 120 -10.87 5.15 -3.07
C SER A 120 -12.28 4.55 -2.98
N TYR A 121 -12.38 3.23 -3.06
CA TYR A 121 -13.63 2.51 -2.93
C TYR A 121 -14.26 2.70 -1.54
N ALA A 122 -13.50 2.47 -0.48
CA ALA A 122 -13.97 2.54 0.90
C ALA A 122 -14.47 3.94 1.32
N LEU A 123 -14.03 5.00 0.63
CA LEU A 123 -14.54 6.36 0.85
C LEU A 123 -15.93 6.60 0.29
N ARG A 124 -16.37 5.79 -0.66
CA ARG A 124 -17.56 6.03 -1.46
C ARG A 124 -18.64 4.96 -1.29
N HIS A 125 -18.27 3.80 -0.77
CA HIS A 125 -19.12 2.62 -0.69
C HIS A 125 -18.96 1.89 0.62
N GLU A 126 -20.02 1.21 1.02
CA GLU A 126 -20.01 0.24 2.10
C GLU A 126 -19.25 -1.03 1.69
N TYR A 127 -18.97 -1.87 2.68
CA TYR A 127 -18.28 -3.14 2.47
C TYR A 127 -19.04 -4.05 1.50
N ASN A 128 -18.36 -4.46 0.43
CA ASN A 128 -18.83 -5.51 -0.47
C ASN A 128 -17.64 -6.41 -0.83
N GLU A 129 -17.67 -7.64 -0.39
CA GLU A 129 -16.58 -8.60 -0.57
C GLU A 129 -16.25 -8.85 -2.04
N GLY A 130 -17.27 -9.06 -2.88
CA GLY A 130 -17.09 -9.32 -4.31
C GLY A 130 -16.38 -8.18 -5.03
N GLU A 131 -16.77 -6.94 -4.73
CA GLU A 131 -16.14 -5.74 -5.29
C GLU A 131 -14.69 -5.58 -4.81
N ILE A 132 -14.41 -5.84 -3.52
CA ILE A 132 -13.06 -5.75 -2.97
C ILE A 132 -12.11 -6.71 -3.72
N TRP A 133 -12.53 -7.97 -3.93
CA TRP A 133 -11.72 -8.94 -4.68
C TRP A 133 -11.54 -8.54 -6.15
N SER A 134 -12.61 -8.07 -6.79
CA SER A 134 -12.58 -7.61 -8.19
C SER A 134 -11.62 -6.42 -8.36
N LEU A 135 -11.75 -5.42 -7.52
CA LEU A 135 -10.92 -4.21 -7.55
C LEU A 135 -9.45 -4.53 -7.24
N ALA A 136 -9.18 -5.39 -6.25
CA ALA A 136 -7.82 -5.82 -5.94
C ALA A 136 -7.15 -6.51 -7.13
N LYS A 137 -7.85 -7.42 -7.82
CA LYS A 137 -7.32 -8.08 -9.03
C LYS A 137 -7.03 -7.10 -10.15
N ARG A 138 -7.97 -6.20 -10.47
CA ARG A 138 -7.79 -5.19 -11.51
C ARG A 138 -6.62 -4.25 -11.21
N ALA A 139 -6.48 -3.83 -9.95
CA ALA A 139 -5.36 -3.01 -9.51
C ALA A 139 -4.01 -3.73 -9.61
N ILE A 140 -3.96 -5.03 -9.29
CA ILE A 140 -2.75 -5.85 -9.47
C ILE A 140 -2.41 -5.97 -10.95
N GLU A 141 -3.37 -6.33 -11.78
CA GLU A 141 -3.17 -6.49 -13.23
C GLU A 141 -2.63 -5.22 -13.87
N GLU A 142 -3.16 -4.06 -13.52
CA GLU A 142 -2.67 -2.79 -14.04
C GLU A 142 -1.30 -2.45 -13.46
N GLY A 143 -1.11 -2.55 -12.14
CA GLY A 143 0.14 -2.22 -11.46
C GLY A 143 1.33 -3.09 -11.91
N MET A 144 1.10 -4.36 -12.22
CA MET A 144 2.13 -5.29 -12.70
C MET A 144 2.68 -4.97 -14.09
N LYS A 145 2.04 -4.08 -14.85
CA LYS A 145 2.53 -3.60 -16.15
C LYS A 145 3.66 -2.58 -16.02
N HIS A 146 3.89 -2.06 -14.81
CA HIS A 146 4.80 -0.96 -14.55
C HIS A 146 6.00 -1.41 -13.68
N GLY A 147 7.05 -0.56 -13.65
CA GLY A 147 8.24 -0.78 -12.82
C GLY A 147 9.14 -1.92 -13.29
N ASN A 148 10.18 -2.20 -12.51
CA ASN A 148 11.12 -3.27 -12.81
C ASN A 148 10.51 -4.62 -12.40
N GLN A 149 10.54 -5.56 -13.32
CA GLN A 149 10.12 -6.94 -13.04
C GLN A 149 11.26 -7.68 -12.34
N LEU A 150 11.02 -8.13 -11.12
CA LEU A 150 11.91 -8.97 -10.35
C LEU A 150 11.27 -10.34 -10.15
N PRO A 151 12.08 -11.41 -10.01
CA PRO A 151 11.56 -12.73 -9.67
C PRO A 151 10.74 -12.67 -8.38
N SER A 152 9.48 -13.08 -8.45
CA SER A 152 8.56 -13.13 -7.32
C SER A 152 7.46 -14.15 -7.58
N ALA A 153 6.84 -14.66 -6.52
CA ALA A 153 5.58 -15.38 -6.66
C ALA A 153 4.48 -14.47 -7.21
N SER A 154 3.46 -15.04 -7.85
CA SER A 154 2.34 -14.26 -8.40
C SER A 154 1.45 -13.72 -7.29
N LEU A 155 1.36 -12.40 -7.16
CA LEU A 155 0.47 -11.74 -6.21
C LEU A 155 -1.00 -12.08 -6.48
N SER A 156 -1.41 -12.08 -7.75
CA SER A 156 -2.78 -12.45 -8.15
C SER A 156 -3.13 -13.87 -7.73
N LYS A 157 -2.23 -14.84 -7.95
CA LYS A 157 -2.47 -16.23 -7.53
C LYS A 157 -2.51 -16.36 -6.00
N ARG A 158 -1.68 -15.62 -5.30
CA ARG A 158 -1.66 -15.64 -3.84
C ARG A 158 -2.96 -15.12 -3.23
N ILE A 159 -3.55 -14.06 -3.78
CA ILE A 159 -4.87 -13.59 -3.33
C ILE A 159 -6.01 -14.56 -3.72
N ASP A 160 -5.92 -15.27 -4.84
CA ASP A 160 -6.88 -16.34 -5.18
C ASP A 160 -6.87 -17.47 -4.15
N LEU A 161 -5.68 -17.89 -3.71
CA LEU A 161 -5.52 -18.94 -2.69
C LEU A 161 -6.08 -18.48 -1.34
N ILE A 162 -5.77 -17.26 -0.91
CA ILE A 162 -6.31 -16.71 0.35
C ILE A 162 -7.84 -16.58 0.29
N ARG A 163 -8.39 -16.15 -0.84
CA ARG A 163 -9.84 -16.10 -1.05
C ARG A 163 -10.47 -17.49 -0.87
N GLN A 164 -9.86 -18.52 -1.44
CA GLN A 164 -10.31 -19.90 -1.27
C GLN A 164 -10.24 -20.34 0.19
N ASP A 165 -9.13 -20.05 0.87
CA ASP A 165 -8.97 -20.39 2.28
C ASP A 165 -10.03 -19.71 3.17
N ILE A 166 -10.32 -18.45 2.97
CA ILE A 166 -11.36 -17.71 3.71
C ILE A 166 -12.74 -18.35 3.53
N THR A 167 -13.02 -18.92 2.36
CA THR A 167 -14.31 -19.60 2.12
C THR A 167 -14.40 -21.01 2.68
N THR A 168 -13.29 -21.68 2.94
CA THR A 168 -13.25 -23.10 3.28
C THR A 168 -12.76 -23.39 4.71
N LEU A 169 -12.06 -22.45 5.33
CA LEU A 169 -11.46 -22.61 6.66
C LEU A 169 -12.11 -21.70 7.68
N SER A 170 -11.95 -22.01 8.96
CA SER A 170 -12.32 -21.10 10.05
C SER A 170 -11.39 -19.87 10.11
N GLU A 171 -11.86 -18.79 10.74
CA GLU A 171 -11.07 -17.56 10.95
C GLU A 171 -9.70 -17.87 11.57
N LYS A 172 -9.66 -18.76 12.58
CA LYS A 172 -8.43 -19.15 13.26
C LYS A 172 -7.46 -19.88 12.31
N GLU A 173 -7.93 -20.82 11.53
CA GLU A 173 -7.11 -21.56 10.56
C GLU A 173 -6.56 -20.64 9.46
N VAL A 174 -7.34 -19.66 9.01
CA VAL A 174 -6.85 -18.65 8.05
C VAL A 174 -5.73 -17.83 8.67
N LEU A 175 -5.87 -17.37 9.93
CA LEU A 175 -4.83 -16.60 10.61
C LEU A 175 -3.55 -17.43 10.79
N GLU A 176 -3.64 -18.66 11.24
CA GLU A 176 -2.50 -19.57 11.35
C GLU A 176 -1.81 -19.79 9.99
N LYS A 177 -2.59 -19.97 8.93
CA LYS A 177 -2.07 -20.17 7.58
C LYS A 177 -1.41 -18.90 7.01
N LEU A 178 -1.91 -17.72 7.37
CA LEU A 178 -1.25 -16.44 7.05
C LEU A 178 0.16 -16.38 7.65
N GLU A 179 0.34 -16.81 8.89
CA GLU A 179 1.66 -16.80 9.55
C GLU A 179 2.64 -17.81 8.96
N ILE A 180 2.21 -19.06 8.80
CA ILE A 180 3.13 -20.16 8.48
C ILE A 180 3.29 -20.44 6.98
N VAL A 181 2.33 -20.06 6.14
CA VAL A 181 2.34 -20.38 4.71
C VAL A 181 2.51 -19.14 3.84
N TYR A 182 1.72 -18.11 4.09
CA TYR A 182 1.72 -16.92 3.23
C TYR A 182 2.80 -15.89 3.62
N GLY A 183 3.15 -15.84 4.89
CA GLY A 183 3.96 -14.78 5.47
C GLY A 183 3.14 -13.53 5.79
N VAL A 184 3.60 -12.80 6.82
CA VAL A 184 3.00 -11.55 7.29
C VAL A 184 4.07 -10.46 7.50
N GLY A 185 5.20 -10.61 6.81
CA GLY A 185 6.36 -9.75 6.92
C GLY A 185 6.27 -8.46 6.08
N PHE A 186 7.44 -7.88 5.82
CA PHE A 186 7.57 -6.58 5.15
C PHE A 186 7.48 -6.65 3.62
N GLU A 187 7.58 -7.84 3.02
CA GLU A 187 7.50 -7.98 1.57
C GLU A 187 6.08 -7.74 1.07
N THR A 188 5.95 -7.03 -0.04
CA THR A 188 4.64 -6.73 -0.64
C THR A 188 3.84 -7.99 -0.93
N ILE A 189 4.52 -9.06 -1.38
CA ILE A 189 3.91 -10.35 -1.70
C ILE A 189 3.28 -11.05 -0.48
N GLU A 190 3.70 -10.71 0.73
CA GLU A 190 3.16 -11.21 1.99
C GLU A 190 2.11 -10.25 2.56
N THR A 191 2.46 -8.96 2.62
CA THR A 191 1.61 -7.94 3.26
C THR A 191 0.26 -7.77 2.57
N ILE A 192 0.21 -7.69 1.23
CA ILE A 192 -1.04 -7.37 0.52
C ILE A 192 -2.09 -8.46 0.66
N PRO A 193 -1.76 -9.76 0.49
CA PRO A 193 -2.70 -10.84 0.77
C PRO A 193 -3.20 -10.83 2.21
N ALA A 194 -2.31 -10.60 3.18
CA ALA A 194 -2.69 -10.53 4.59
C ALA A 194 -3.64 -9.36 4.89
N VAL A 195 -3.39 -8.17 4.31
CA VAL A 195 -4.28 -7.00 4.43
C VAL A 195 -5.67 -7.30 3.87
N LEU A 196 -5.75 -7.93 2.68
CA LEU A 196 -7.02 -8.35 2.09
C LEU A 196 -7.76 -9.34 3.00
N ALA A 197 -7.06 -10.34 3.54
CA ALA A 197 -7.66 -11.26 4.49
C ALA A 197 -8.23 -10.54 5.73
N MET A 198 -7.50 -9.58 6.31
CA MET A 198 -7.99 -8.80 7.45
C MET A 198 -9.25 -7.99 7.11
N ILE A 199 -9.30 -7.37 5.94
CA ILE A 199 -10.46 -6.59 5.48
C ILE A 199 -11.68 -7.52 5.34
N ILE A 200 -11.51 -8.69 4.74
CA ILE A 200 -12.61 -9.63 4.48
C ILE A 200 -13.10 -10.28 5.78
N LEU A 201 -12.20 -10.83 6.61
CA LEU A 201 -12.54 -11.45 7.89
C LEU A 201 -13.22 -10.47 8.87
N SER A 202 -12.82 -9.21 8.84
CA SER A 202 -13.42 -8.16 9.65
C SER A 202 -14.69 -7.55 9.05
N LYS A 203 -15.03 -7.88 7.80
CA LYS A 203 -16.08 -7.22 7.01
C LYS A 203 -15.92 -5.70 6.99
N GLY A 204 -14.68 -5.23 6.84
CA GLY A 204 -14.34 -3.80 6.84
C GLY A 204 -14.37 -3.10 8.19
N ASN A 205 -14.69 -3.80 9.28
CA ASN A 205 -14.71 -3.21 10.62
C ASN A 205 -13.30 -2.92 11.13
N LEU A 206 -12.98 -1.64 11.36
CA LEU A 206 -11.65 -1.17 11.78
C LEU A 206 -11.19 -1.81 13.10
N MET A 207 -12.08 -1.89 14.10
CA MET A 207 -11.73 -2.44 15.42
C MET A 207 -11.45 -3.93 15.33
N LYS A 208 -12.30 -4.69 14.63
CA LYS A 208 -12.08 -6.13 14.40
C LYS A 208 -10.80 -6.37 13.58
N SER A 209 -10.55 -5.58 12.56
CA SER A 209 -9.29 -5.65 11.78
C SER A 209 -8.07 -5.45 12.66
N ALA A 210 -8.13 -4.49 13.58
CA ALA A 210 -7.07 -4.23 14.55
C ALA A 210 -6.83 -5.42 15.49
N GLN A 211 -7.90 -6.02 16.00
CA GLN A 211 -7.84 -7.20 16.87
C GLN A 211 -7.24 -8.40 16.14
N LEU A 212 -7.71 -8.71 14.92
CA LEU A 212 -7.17 -9.79 14.11
C LEU A 212 -5.69 -9.58 13.79
N SER A 213 -5.30 -8.34 13.42
CA SER A 213 -3.90 -8.00 13.16
C SER A 213 -3.01 -8.06 14.41
N ALA A 214 -3.58 -7.89 15.60
CA ALA A 214 -2.84 -8.03 16.85
C ALA A 214 -2.64 -9.49 17.26
N TYR A 215 -3.49 -10.38 16.80
CA TYR A 215 -3.45 -11.82 17.09
C TYR A 215 -2.28 -12.51 16.39
N ILE A 216 -1.96 -12.13 15.15
CA ILE A 216 -0.89 -12.72 14.37
C ILE A 216 0.47 -12.07 14.72
N LEU A 217 1.54 -12.90 14.70
CA LEU A 217 2.91 -12.43 14.85
C LEU A 217 3.19 -11.36 13.77
N GLN A 218 3.95 -10.33 14.10
CA GLN A 218 4.23 -9.21 13.19
C GLN A 218 3.00 -8.39 12.72
N GLY A 219 1.86 -8.50 13.40
CA GLY A 219 0.66 -7.73 13.08
C GLY A 219 0.85 -6.20 12.98
N ILE A 220 1.96 -5.66 13.50
CA ILE A 220 2.37 -4.26 13.31
C ILE A 220 2.54 -3.93 11.82
N VAL A 221 3.14 -4.83 11.05
CA VAL A 221 3.39 -4.61 9.61
C VAL A 221 2.09 -4.48 8.83
N ILE A 222 1.14 -5.38 9.09
CA ILE A 222 -0.18 -5.35 8.48
C ILE A 222 -0.93 -4.08 8.88
N ARG A 223 -0.86 -3.71 10.17
CA ARG A 223 -1.48 -2.48 10.68
C ARG A 223 -0.97 -1.21 10.00
N LEU A 224 0.32 -1.14 9.67
CA LEU A 224 0.90 0.01 8.98
C LEU A 224 0.29 0.25 7.58
N VAL A 225 -0.20 -0.79 6.93
CA VAL A 225 -0.88 -0.68 5.62
C VAL A 225 -2.39 -0.54 5.81
N LEU A 226 -2.97 -1.30 6.73
CA LEU A 226 -4.41 -1.39 6.95
C LEU A 226 -5.00 -0.11 7.57
N TYR A 227 -4.33 0.48 8.57
CA TYR A 227 -4.83 1.67 9.23
C TYR A 227 -4.97 2.90 8.33
N PRO A 228 -4.01 3.26 7.48
CA PRO A 228 -4.21 4.34 6.53
C PRO A 228 -5.41 4.12 5.62
N LEU A 229 -5.67 2.88 5.21
CA LEU A 229 -6.80 2.53 4.37
C LEU A 229 -8.14 2.70 5.11
N LEU A 230 -8.27 2.12 6.30
CA LEU A 230 -9.54 2.11 7.03
C LEU A 230 -9.82 3.41 7.79
N SER A 231 -8.78 4.08 8.33
CA SER A 231 -8.98 5.34 9.05
C SER A 231 -9.36 6.49 8.13
N VAL A 232 -8.90 6.50 6.89
CA VAL A 232 -9.35 7.48 5.89
C VAL A 232 -10.84 7.28 5.60
N ALA A 233 -11.28 6.03 5.40
CA ALA A 233 -12.70 5.72 5.20
C ALA A 233 -13.55 6.16 6.41
N HIS A 234 -13.14 5.80 7.61
CA HIS A 234 -13.87 6.14 8.85
C HIS A 234 -13.91 7.64 9.14
N PHE A 235 -12.80 8.36 8.92
CA PHE A 235 -12.72 9.80 9.14
C PHE A 235 -13.67 10.58 8.24
N ILE A 236 -13.80 10.20 6.99
CA ILE A 236 -14.68 10.90 6.04
C ILE A 236 -16.14 10.52 6.25
N GLN A 237 -16.45 9.24 6.56
CA GLN A 237 -17.82 8.85 6.92
C GLN A 237 -18.36 9.65 8.12
N ASN A 238 -17.50 9.98 9.10
CA ASN A 238 -17.90 10.81 10.26
C ASN A 238 -17.88 12.32 10.00
N LEU A 239 -17.33 12.79 8.86
CA LEU A 239 -17.38 14.22 8.47
C LEU A 239 -18.64 14.57 7.65
N ILE A 240 -19.32 13.56 7.12
CA ILE A 240 -20.51 13.73 6.26
C ILE A 240 -21.81 13.58 7.07
N VAL A 241 -21.73 13.19 8.34
CA VAL A 241 -22.84 13.16 9.30
C VAL A 241 -22.81 14.42 10.16
#